data_1f611c200c8fe69dd9e1ec07107e4511
#
_entry.id   1f611c200c8fe69dd9e1ec07107e4511
#
_cell.length_a   1.000
_cell.length_b   1.000
_cell.length_c   1.000
_cell.angle_alpha   90.00
_cell.angle_beta   90.00
_cell.angle_gamma   90.00
#
_symmetry.space_group_name_H-M   'P 1'
#
loop_
_entity.id
_entity.type
_entity.pdbx_description
1 polymer ?
#
loop_
_entity_poly.entity_id
_entity_poly.type
_entity_poly.pdbx_seq_one_letter_code
_entity_poly.pdbx_strand_id
1 'polypeptide(L)'
;RWLDRCIKRFNETEPLYGYIQSLFPIVQGCTYKDLRTEAAKFVADKGADGNAIGGLAVGEPTEVMYEMIVVVNEILPKDNPRYLMGVGTPQNILEGIERGVDMFDCVMPTRNGRNAMLFTYEGTINMRNKKWEKDFSPVDADGCDIDIITSKAYLHHLFKAGELLAMQIASIHNI
;
A
#
# COMPACT_ATOMS: atom_id res chain seq x y z
N ARG A 1 26.61 -7.35 4.58
CA ARG A 1 27.50 -6.34 5.20
C ARG A 1 26.72 -5.15 5.80
N TRP A 2 25.87 -4.43 5.02
CA TRP A 2 25.12 -3.30 5.58
C TRP A 2 24.05 -3.76 6.56
N LEU A 3 23.24 -4.75 6.19
CA LEU A 3 22.21 -5.33 7.06
C LEU A 3 22.82 -5.86 8.37
N ASP A 4 23.94 -6.59 8.33
CA ASP A 4 24.59 -7.11 9.54
C ASP A 4 25.03 -5.98 10.48
N ARG A 5 25.49 -4.85 9.94
CA ARG A 5 25.83 -3.66 10.74
C ARG A 5 24.59 -3.02 11.35
N CYS A 6 23.46 -2.97 10.60
CA CYS A 6 22.20 -2.45 11.11
C CYS A 6 21.65 -3.33 12.23
N ILE A 7 21.62 -4.63 12.04
CA ILE A 7 21.18 -5.60 13.06
C ILE A 7 22.04 -5.46 14.34
N LYS A 8 23.38 -5.45 14.17
CA LYS A 8 24.27 -5.26 15.31
C LYS A 8 23.96 -3.97 16.06
N ARG A 9 23.87 -2.84 15.35
CA ARG A 9 23.60 -1.54 15.98
C ARG A 9 22.23 -1.50 16.63
N PHE A 10 21.21 -2.09 16.01
CA PHE A 10 19.86 -2.20 16.55
C PHE A 10 19.85 -2.94 17.88
N ASN A 11 20.52 -4.10 17.96
CA ASN A 11 20.58 -4.92 19.16
C ASN A 11 21.41 -4.28 20.30
N GLU A 12 22.37 -3.42 19.96
CA GLU A 12 23.24 -2.72 20.93
C GLU A 12 22.64 -1.38 21.40
N THR A 13 21.47 -0.98 20.88
CA THR A 13 20.87 0.33 21.18
C THR A 13 19.58 0.14 21.98
N GLU A 14 19.51 0.77 23.14
CA GLU A 14 18.27 0.83 23.92
C GLU A 14 17.16 1.56 23.14
N PRO A 15 15.90 1.07 23.22
CA PRO A 15 14.76 1.72 22.56
C PRO A 15 14.59 3.17 23.04
N LEU A 16 14.61 4.12 22.09
CA LEU A 16 14.53 5.56 22.41
C LEU A 16 13.21 5.96 23.10
N TYR A 17 12.12 5.24 22.79
CA TYR A 17 10.76 5.62 23.19
C TYR A 17 10.18 4.71 24.30
N GLY A 18 10.98 3.86 24.93
CA GLY A 18 10.56 2.99 26.02
C GLY A 18 9.64 1.81 25.63
N TYR A 19 9.53 1.52 24.34
CA TYR A 19 8.84 0.34 23.80
C TYR A 19 9.74 -0.45 22.85
N ILE A 20 9.47 -1.74 22.73
CA ILE A 20 10.22 -2.62 21.82
C ILE A 20 9.92 -2.23 20.38
N GLN A 21 10.99 -2.09 19.61
CA GLN A 21 10.94 -1.84 18.17
C GLN A 21 11.38 -3.11 17.42
N SER A 22 10.89 -3.30 16.22
CA SER A 22 11.27 -4.42 15.35
C SER A 22 11.99 -3.93 14.11
N LEU A 23 13.03 -4.64 13.70
CA LEU A 23 13.78 -4.38 12.47
C LEU A 23 13.27 -5.28 11.35
N PHE A 24 12.82 -4.68 10.25
CA PHE A 24 12.38 -5.39 9.05
C PHE A 24 13.43 -5.29 7.95
N PRO A 25 14.28 -6.31 7.75
CA PRO A 25 15.19 -6.37 6.63
C PRO A 25 14.43 -6.44 5.31
N ILE A 26 14.98 -5.80 4.26
CA ILE A 26 14.31 -5.63 2.98
C ILE A 26 14.91 -6.56 1.94
N VAL A 27 14.08 -7.41 1.33
CA VAL A 27 14.42 -8.19 0.15
C VAL A 27 14.41 -7.28 -1.07
N GLN A 28 15.49 -7.27 -1.82
CA GLN A 28 15.65 -6.56 -3.10
C GLN A 28 15.91 -7.56 -4.22
N GLY A 29 16.04 -7.12 -5.48
CA GLY A 29 16.35 -7.99 -6.61
C GLY A 29 15.58 -7.65 -7.89
N CYS A 30 14.87 -6.49 -7.91
CA CYS A 30 14.08 -6.03 -9.06
C CYS A 30 13.12 -7.16 -9.54
N THR A 31 13.08 -7.45 -10.84
CA THR A 31 12.26 -8.51 -11.45
C THR A 31 13.05 -9.77 -11.79
N TYR A 32 14.25 -9.96 -11.18
CA TYR A 32 15.11 -11.11 -11.43
C TYR A 32 14.91 -12.16 -10.34
N LYS A 33 14.37 -13.33 -10.71
CA LYS A 33 14.02 -14.42 -9.77
C LYS A 33 15.21 -14.94 -8.98
N ASP A 34 16.36 -15.08 -9.64
CA ASP A 34 17.60 -15.55 -9.03
C ASP A 34 18.09 -14.59 -7.94
N LEU A 35 18.10 -13.29 -8.23
CA LEU A 35 18.48 -12.25 -7.28
C LEU A 35 17.48 -12.15 -6.12
N ARG A 36 16.16 -12.25 -6.40
CA ARG A 36 15.11 -12.29 -5.37
C ARG A 36 15.29 -13.50 -4.45
N THR A 37 15.54 -14.67 -5.05
CA THR A 37 15.77 -15.92 -4.31
C THR A 37 16.99 -15.81 -3.40
N GLU A 38 18.12 -15.32 -3.91
CA GLU A 38 19.33 -15.12 -3.12
C GLU A 38 19.09 -14.12 -1.97
N ALA A 39 18.51 -12.98 -2.28
CA ALA A 39 18.21 -11.94 -1.28
C ALA A 39 17.22 -12.43 -0.21
N ALA A 40 16.16 -13.16 -0.60
CA ALA A 40 15.19 -13.70 0.34
C ALA A 40 15.80 -14.71 1.31
N LYS A 41 16.62 -15.64 0.81
CA LYS A 41 17.39 -16.57 1.65
C LYS A 41 18.29 -15.84 2.62
N PHE A 42 19.08 -14.89 2.11
CA PHE A 42 19.98 -14.09 2.95
C PHE A 42 19.24 -13.32 4.05
N VAL A 43 18.06 -12.77 3.74
CA VAL A 43 17.24 -12.03 4.70
C VAL A 43 16.58 -12.98 5.71
N ALA A 44 16.00 -14.09 5.25
CA ALA A 44 15.39 -15.10 6.12
C ALA A 44 16.37 -15.66 7.16
N ASP A 45 17.63 -15.91 6.76
CA ASP A 45 18.70 -16.41 7.64
C ASP A 45 19.05 -15.43 8.79
N LYS A 46 18.59 -14.18 8.74
CA LYS A 46 18.84 -13.20 9.82
C LYS A 46 17.93 -13.38 11.03
N GLY A 47 16.83 -14.10 10.91
CA GLY A 47 15.89 -14.37 12.00
C GLY A 47 15.26 -13.11 12.57
N ALA A 48 14.95 -12.12 11.74
CA ALA A 48 14.30 -10.88 12.16
C ALA A 48 12.81 -11.09 12.48
N ASP A 49 12.22 -10.19 13.26
CA ASP A 49 10.81 -10.25 13.68
C ASP A 49 9.81 -10.16 12.52
N GLY A 50 10.21 -9.55 11.42
CA GLY A 50 9.45 -9.44 10.19
C GLY A 50 10.36 -9.15 9.00
N ASN A 51 9.81 -9.20 7.78
CA ASN A 51 10.57 -9.01 6.56
C ASN A 51 9.83 -8.09 5.59
N ALA A 52 10.57 -7.22 4.89
CA ALA A 52 10.00 -6.35 3.88
C ALA A 52 10.37 -6.80 2.46
N ILE A 53 9.47 -6.58 1.52
CA ILE A 53 9.61 -6.83 0.09
C ILE A 53 9.68 -5.46 -0.60
N GLY A 54 10.86 -5.05 -1.02
CA GLY A 54 11.08 -3.77 -1.68
C GLY A 54 11.45 -3.91 -3.16
N GLY A 55 11.60 -2.79 -3.86
CA GLY A 55 12.02 -2.73 -5.25
C GLY A 55 11.02 -3.33 -6.25
N LEU A 56 9.73 -3.22 -5.94
CA LEU A 56 8.59 -3.54 -6.80
C LEU A 56 7.69 -2.31 -6.92
N ALA A 57 6.70 -2.35 -7.84
CA ALA A 57 5.82 -1.24 -8.19
C ALA A 57 6.57 0.02 -8.67
N VAL A 58 7.66 -0.18 -9.42
CA VAL A 58 8.52 0.89 -9.97
C VAL A 58 8.46 0.97 -11.50
N GLY A 59 7.48 0.31 -12.13
CA GLY A 59 7.24 0.36 -13.57
C GLY A 59 7.17 -0.99 -14.28
N GLU A 60 7.36 -2.10 -13.57
CA GLU A 60 7.15 -3.44 -14.09
C GLU A 60 5.65 -3.74 -14.30
N PRO A 61 5.30 -4.69 -15.20
CA PRO A 61 3.94 -5.20 -15.30
C PRO A 61 3.46 -5.82 -13.98
N THR A 62 2.18 -5.65 -13.67
CA THR A 62 1.58 -6.10 -12.39
C THR A 62 1.75 -7.61 -12.17
N GLU A 63 1.62 -8.41 -13.23
CA GLU A 63 1.79 -9.87 -13.19
C GLU A 63 3.21 -10.26 -12.80
N VAL A 64 4.21 -9.52 -13.26
CA VAL A 64 5.63 -9.72 -12.89
C VAL A 64 5.84 -9.39 -11.41
N MET A 65 5.23 -8.31 -10.92
CA MET A 65 5.25 -7.99 -9.49
C MET A 65 4.68 -9.13 -8.66
N TYR A 66 3.51 -9.66 -9.02
CA TYR A 66 2.89 -10.77 -8.31
C TYR A 66 3.74 -12.03 -8.34
N GLU A 67 4.36 -12.35 -9.48
CA GLU A 67 5.30 -13.46 -9.58
C GLU A 67 6.49 -13.30 -8.62
N MET A 68 7.07 -12.12 -8.52
CA MET A 68 8.17 -11.84 -7.61
C MET A 68 7.77 -11.93 -6.14
N ILE A 69 6.53 -11.55 -5.79
CA ILE A 69 6.00 -11.73 -4.44
C ILE A 69 5.92 -13.21 -4.08
N VAL A 70 5.42 -14.06 -4.98
CA VAL A 70 5.36 -15.51 -4.77
C VAL A 70 6.77 -16.09 -4.55
N VAL A 71 7.72 -15.77 -5.42
CA VAL A 71 9.11 -16.23 -5.31
C VAL A 71 9.74 -15.90 -3.95
N VAL A 72 9.48 -14.70 -3.44
CA VAL A 72 10.00 -14.25 -2.14
C VAL A 72 9.27 -14.94 -0.99
N ASN A 73 7.94 -15.02 -1.05
CA ASN A 73 7.11 -15.56 0.04
C ASN A 73 7.19 -17.09 0.19
N GLU A 74 7.65 -17.81 -0.83
CA GLU A 74 8.01 -19.22 -0.70
C GLU A 74 9.25 -19.46 0.18
N ILE A 75 10.06 -18.42 0.40
CA ILE A 75 11.32 -18.50 1.13
C ILE A 75 11.23 -17.85 2.51
N LEU A 76 10.55 -16.70 2.61
CA LEU A 76 10.40 -15.98 3.87
C LEU A 76 9.61 -16.77 4.92
N PRO A 77 9.95 -16.67 6.21
CA PRO A 77 9.22 -17.32 7.29
C PRO A 77 7.70 -17.00 7.24
N LYS A 78 6.87 -18.03 7.40
CA LYS A 78 5.40 -17.88 7.32
C LYS A 78 4.81 -17.26 8.57
N ASP A 79 5.48 -17.43 9.71
CA ASP A 79 4.98 -16.97 11.02
C ASP A 79 5.43 -15.53 11.33
N ASN A 80 6.19 -14.91 10.44
CA ASN A 80 6.69 -13.54 10.61
C ASN A 80 5.98 -12.60 9.62
N PRO A 81 5.61 -11.37 10.02
CA PRO A 81 4.97 -10.39 9.16
C PRO A 81 5.78 -10.11 7.88
N ARG A 82 5.09 -10.05 6.75
CA ARG A 82 5.63 -9.75 5.43
C ARG A 82 5.08 -8.44 4.92
N TYR A 83 5.94 -7.47 4.75
CA TYR A 83 5.58 -6.11 4.40
C TYR A 83 5.93 -5.80 2.94
N LEU A 84 4.93 -5.59 2.10
CA LEU A 84 5.10 -5.16 0.71
C LEU A 84 5.12 -3.64 0.63
N MET A 85 6.26 -3.08 0.28
CA MET A 85 6.51 -1.64 0.30
C MET A 85 5.97 -0.95 -0.95
N GLY A 86 5.25 0.16 -0.75
CA GLY A 86 4.82 1.08 -1.81
C GLY A 86 3.67 0.58 -2.70
N VAL A 87 2.96 -0.47 -2.28
CA VAL A 87 1.84 -1.07 -3.02
C VAL A 87 0.55 -0.94 -2.22
N GLY A 88 -0.53 -0.44 -2.84
CA GLY A 88 -1.76 -0.19 -2.09
C GLY A 88 -2.94 0.30 -2.93
N THR A 89 -3.09 -0.18 -4.17
CA THR A 89 -4.41 -0.13 -4.82
C THR A 89 -5.27 -1.26 -4.27
N PRO A 90 -6.62 -1.12 -4.22
CA PRO A 90 -7.50 -2.17 -3.69
C PRO A 90 -7.21 -3.55 -4.28
N GLN A 91 -7.08 -3.64 -5.60
CA GLN A 91 -6.75 -4.90 -6.28
C GLN A 91 -5.41 -5.47 -5.82
N ASN A 92 -4.36 -4.62 -5.76
CA ASN A 92 -3.02 -5.09 -5.39
C ASN A 92 -2.94 -5.55 -3.93
N ILE A 93 -3.76 -4.97 -3.04
CA ILE A 93 -3.86 -5.41 -1.64
C ILE A 93 -4.45 -6.82 -1.60
N LEU A 94 -5.59 -7.07 -2.26
CA LEU A 94 -6.22 -8.39 -2.30
C LEU A 94 -5.29 -9.46 -2.90
N GLU A 95 -4.69 -9.16 -4.05
CA GLU A 95 -3.72 -10.04 -4.70
C GLU A 95 -2.45 -10.28 -3.86
N GLY A 96 -2.02 -9.26 -3.12
CA GLY A 96 -0.90 -9.38 -2.18
C GLY A 96 -1.22 -10.28 -1.00
N ILE A 97 -2.41 -10.12 -0.39
CA ILE A 97 -2.90 -10.95 0.72
C ILE A 97 -3.00 -12.42 0.29
N GLU A 98 -3.57 -12.69 -0.89
CA GLU A 98 -3.65 -14.05 -1.45
C GLU A 98 -2.28 -14.71 -1.58
N ARG A 99 -1.23 -13.92 -1.82
CA ARG A 99 0.17 -14.37 -1.93
C ARG A 99 0.94 -14.32 -0.61
N GLY A 100 0.25 -14.06 0.52
CA GLY A 100 0.82 -14.12 1.85
C GLY A 100 1.56 -12.84 2.28
N VAL A 101 1.13 -11.68 1.84
CA VAL A 101 1.57 -10.38 2.34
C VAL A 101 0.64 -9.94 3.47
N ASP A 102 1.20 -9.37 4.55
CA ASP A 102 0.46 -8.98 5.75
C ASP A 102 0.36 -7.46 5.93
N MET A 103 1.32 -6.70 5.39
CA MET A 103 1.43 -5.26 5.61
C MET A 103 1.68 -4.53 4.29
N PHE A 104 1.09 -3.34 4.17
CA PHE A 104 1.21 -2.49 2.98
C PHE A 104 1.39 -1.03 3.39
N ASP A 105 2.04 -0.25 2.54
CA ASP A 105 1.95 1.21 2.52
C ASP A 105 1.80 1.70 1.09
N CYS A 106 1.05 2.76 0.88
CA CYS A 106 1.00 3.39 -0.43
C CYS A 106 0.47 4.81 -0.37
N VAL A 107 1.06 5.69 -1.16
CA VAL A 107 0.55 7.06 -1.34
C VAL A 107 -0.68 7.12 -2.26
N MET A 108 -0.93 6.06 -3.05
CA MET A 108 -1.95 6.07 -4.11
C MET A 108 -3.36 6.40 -3.61
N PRO A 109 -3.88 5.83 -2.51
CA PRO A 109 -5.24 6.14 -2.06
C PRO A 109 -5.42 7.64 -1.80
N THR A 110 -4.58 8.23 -0.98
CA THR A 110 -4.67 9.65 -0.64
C THR A 110 -4.26 10.57 -1.80
N ARG A 111 -3.25 10.18 -2.61
CA ARG A 111 -2.86 10.93 -3.79
C ARG A 111 -3.98 10.96 -4.82
N ASN A 112 -4.60 9.84 -5.09
CA ASN A 112 -5.75 9.75 -5.99
C ASN A 112 -6.92 10.56 -5.46
N GLY A 113 -7.26 10.44 -4.18
CA GLY A 113 -8.29 11.25 -3.53
C GLY A 113 -8.05 12.75 -3.73
N ARG A 114 -6.84 13.25 -3.45
CA ARG A 114 -6.49 14.66 -3.69
C ARG A 114 -6.59 15.08 -5.17
N ASN A 115 -6.51 14.14 -6.10
CA ASN A 115 -6.67 14.37 -7.53
C ASN A 115 -8.07 14.04 -8.06
N ALA A 116 -9.06 13.92 -7.17
CA ALA A 116 -10.46 13.63 -7.49
C ALA A 116 -10.70 12.23 -8.08
N MET A 117 -9.78 11.30 -7.88
CA MET A 117 -9.92 9.90 -8.31
C MET A 117 -10.31 9.04 -7.12
N LEU A 118 -11.49 8.43 -7.17
CA LEU A 118 -12.06 7.60 -6.11
C LEU A 118 -12.12 6.14 -6.54
N PHE A 119 -11.77 5.25 -5.64
CA PHE A 119 -11.96 3.81 -5.80
C PHE A 119 -13.37 3.44 -5.33
N THR A 120 -14.18 2.83 -6.18
CA THR A 120 -15.53 2.36 -5.82
C THR A 120 -15.69 0.90 -6.22
N TYR A 121 -16.73 0.25 -5.73
CA TYR A 121 -17.06 -1.13 -6.13
C TYR A 121 -17.35 -1.27 -7.62
N GLU A 122 -17.77 -0.19 -8.29
CA GLU A 122 -17.99 -0.16 -9.74
C GLU A 122 -16.72 0.20 -10.54
N GLY A 123 -15.60 0.41 -9.86
CA GLY A 123 -14.32 0.82 -10.46
C GLY A 123 -13.91 2.23 -10.06
N THR A 124 -12.89 2.76 -10.73
CA THR A 124 -12.35 4.09 -10.43
C THR A 124 -13.16 5.18 -11.12
N ILE A 125 -13.61 6.15 -10.34
CA ILE A 125 -14.35 7.33 -10.84
C ILE A 125 -13.55 8.61 -10.68
N ASN A 126 -13.71 9.56 -11.62
CA ASN A 126 -13.12 10.90 -11.52
C ASN A 126 -14.20 11.93 -11.21
N MET A 127 -14.13 12.53 -10.03
CA MET A 127 -15.11 13.50 -9.55
C MET A 127 -15.08 14.85 -10.28
N ARG A 128 -14.08 15.12 -11.12
CA ARG A 128 -14.06 16.32 -11.99
C ARG A 128 -14.96 16.16 -13.22
N ASN A 129 -15.44 14.94 -13.53
CA ASN A 129 -16.32 14.71 -14.68
C ASN A 129 -17.65 15.43 -14.51
N LYS A 130 -18.07 16.16 -15.56
CA LYS A 130 -19.33 16.94 -15.58
C LYS A 130 -20.58 16.08 -15.34
N LYS A 131 -20.53 14.79 -15.61
CA LYS A 131 -21.65 13.86 -15.38
C LYS A 131 -22.15 13.86 -13.93
N TRP A 132 -21.27 14.22 -12.96
CA TRP A 132 -21.58 14.24 -11.54
C TRP A 132 -22.26 15.56 -11.07
N GLU A 133 -22.28 16.60 -11.91
CA GLU A 133 -22.79 17.94 -11.54
C GLU A 133 -24.22 17.94 -11.00
N LYS A 134 -25.05 16.99 -11.44
CA LYS A 134 -26.47 16.86 -11.04
C LYS A 134 -26.77 15.48 -10.42
N ASP A 135 -25.77 14.73 -10.03
CA ASP A 135 -25.95 13.45 -9.39
C ASP A 135 -25.97 13.62 -7.86
N PHE A 136 -27.16 13.64 -7.30
CA PHE A 136 -27.39 13.81 -5.87
C PHE A 136 -27.38 12.47 -5.09
N SER A 137 -27.03 11.36 -5.73
CA SER A 137 -26.80 10.11 -5.02
C SER A 137 -25.54 10.19 -4.15
N PRO A 138 -25.43 9.37 -3.10
CA PRO A 138 -24.23 9.26 -2.28
C PRO A 138 -22.98 8.99 -3.13
N VAL A 139 -21.80 9.36 -2.63
CA VAL A 139 -20.52 9.03 -3.27
C VAL A 139 -20.41 7.52 -3.43
N ASP A 140 -20.69 6.80 -2.34
CA ASP A 140 -20.85 5.36 -2.34
C ASP A 140 -21.94 4.99 -1.31
N ALA A 141 -22.95 4.22 -1.72
CA ALA A 141 -24.05 3.83 -0.84
C ALA A 141 -23.64 2.75 0.18
N ASP A 142 -22.64 1.96 -0.16
CA ASP A 142 -22.08 0.89 0.66
C ASP A 142 -20.73 1.28 1.30
N GLY A 143 -20.36 2.55 1.18
CA GLY A 143 -19.13 3.12 1.71
C GLY A 143 -19.20 3.50 3.19
N CYS A 144 -18.25 4.30 3.64
CA CYS A 144 -18.20 4.80 5.01
C CYS A 144 -19.21 5.95 5.24
N ASP A 145 -19.37 6.38 6.50
CA ASP A 145 -20.36 7.41 6.87
C ASP A 145 -20.24 8.68 6.03
N ILE A 146 -19.02 9.13 5.69
CA ILE A 146 -18.82 10.33 4.89
C ILE A 146 -19.34 10.16 3.46
N ASP A 147 -19.29 8.95 2.91
CA ASP A 147 -19.75 8.64 1.56
C ASP A 147 -21.27 8.67 1.48
N ILE A 148 -21.94 8.17 2.52
CA ILE A 148 -23.42 8.12 2.62
C ILE A 148 -24.00 9.53 2.71
N ILE A 149 -23.37 10.42 3.47
CA ILE A 149 -23.87 11.79 3.69
C ILE A 149 -23.40 12.79 2.63
N THR A 150 -22.45 12.40 1.78
CA THR A 150 -21.88 13.27 0.73
C THR A 150 -22.41 12.85 -0.64
N SER A 151 -23.11 13.78 -1.33
CA SER A 151 -23.53 13.50 -2.70
C SER A 151 -22.38 13.70 -3.70
N LYS A 152 -22.45 12.95 -4.82
CA LYS A 152 -21.51 13.12 -5.95
C LYS A 152 -21.52 14.55 -6.49
N ALA A 153 -22.72 15.17 -6.60
CA ALA A 153 -22.86 16.57 -7.02
C ALA A 153 -22.14 17.54 -6.08
N TYR A 154 -22.28 17.35 -4.77
CA TYR A 154 -21.61 18.20 -3.79
C TYR A 154 -20.09 18.03 -3.82
N LEU A 155 -19.59 16.80 -3.85
CA LEU A 155 -18.16 16.52 -3.95
C LEU A 155 -17.56 17.07 -5.25
N HIS A 156 -18.27 16.91 -6.38
CA HIS A 156 -17.90 17.53 -7.66
C HIS A 156 -17.80 19.05 -7.56
N HIS A 157 -18.78 19.70 -6.92
CA HIS A 157 -18.76 21.15 -6.69
C HIS A 157 -17.54 21.58 -5.86
N LEU A 158 -17.25 20.89 -4.77
CA LEU A 158 -16.10 21.19 -3.92
C LEU A 158 -14.77 21.11 -4.68
N PHE A 159 -14.59 20.08 -5.52
CA PHE A 159 -13.40 19.97 -6.38
C PHE A 159 -13.32 21.10 -7.42
N LYS A 160 -14.45 21.56 -7.96
CA LYS A 160 -14.47 22.70 -8.90
C LYS A 160 -14.17 24.01 -8.20
N ALA A 161 -14.65 24.20 -6.99
CA ALA A 161 -14.40 25.36 -6.16
C ALA A 161 -12.95 25.40 -5.58
N GLY A 162 -12.23 24.28 -5.63
CA GLY A 162 -10.88 24.16 -5.07
C GLY A 162 -10.84 24.07 -3.55
N GLU A 163 -11.94 23.60 -2.93
CA GLU A 163 -12.05 23.48 -1.48
C GLU A 163 -11.23 22.31 -0.95
N LEU A 164 -10.50 22.53 0.15
CA LEU A 164 -9.71 21.47 0.82
C LEU A 164 -10.56 20.31 1.31
N LEU A 165 -11.82 20.58 1.68
CA LEU A 165 -12.77 19.58 2.13
C LEU A 165 -12.97 18.47 1.08
N ALA A 166 -12.92 18.80 -0.22
CA ALA A 166 -13.00 17.80 -1.29
C ALA A 166 -11.89 16.75 -1.19
N MET A 167 -10.65 17.21 -0.94
CA MET A 167 -9.49 16.34 -0.83
C MET A 167 -9.55 15.48 0.45
N GLN A 168 -10.09 16.03 1.53
CA GLN A 168 -10.27 15.30 2.79
C GLN A 168 -11.31 14.17 2.61
N ILE A 169 -12.50 14.50 2.11
CA ILE A 169 -13.57 13.53 1.85
C ILE A 169 -13.05 12.41 0.94
N ALA A 170 -12.45 12.77 -0.20
CA ALA A 170 -11.95 11.81 -1.17
C ALA A 170 -10.79 10.94 -0.63
N SER A 171 -9.97 11.47 0.27
CA SER A 171 -8.90 10.70 0.91
C SER A 171 -9.45 9.71 1.93
N ILE A 172 -10.45 10.11 2.73
CA ILE A 172 -11.14 9.23 3.69
C ILE A 172 -11.83 8.09 2.93
N HIS A 173 -12.55 8.43 1.85
CA HIS A 173 -13.21 7.45 0.99
C HIS A 173 -12.24 6.38 0.46
N ASN A 174 -11.04 6.78 0.01
CA ASN A 174 -10.08 5.86 -0.60
C ASN A 174 -9.29 5.00 0.41
N ILE A 175 -9.35 5.31 1.71
CA ILE A 175 -8.69 4.57 2.80
C ILE A 175 -9.64 3.56 3.45
#